data_186ee887dca2cd7ece65e7e353ab62b7
#
_entry.id   186ee887dca2cd7ece65e7e353ab62b7
#
_cell.length_a   1.000
_cell.length_b   1.000
_cell.length_c   1.000
_cell.angle_alpha   90.00
_cell.angle_beta   90.00
_cell.angle_gamma   90.00
#
_symmetry.space_group_name_H-M   'P 1'
#
loop_
_entity.id
_entity.type
_entity.pdbx_description
1 polymer ?
#
loop_
_entity_poly.entity_id
_entity_poly.type
_entity_poly.pdbx_seq_one_letter_code
_entity_poly.pdbx_strand_id
1 'polypeptide(L)'
;MVLSLLPQTVLALDPGQRQAERREGYDVATVHYTDAKGDEQAIPFTETGSGYVYTLPQGVADEQVTVEYFSTTRWDGAVDISWYDDIDKEFTLTTPAQLAGLAALVAGQTSAETSRWRIKGGIVGVLNNSKSSVVDCYNVATVSGGHSTYANGGTGGVVGQFGDGSIANSYNYGNVTLGEGLVCNNLGGVIGRDMKKSGSQVENVYCLDSSCAYASTSGADERVTAVSAASCWPGVR
;
A
#
# COMPACT_ATOMS: atom_id res chain seq x y z
N MET A 1 -8.82 7.02 44.49
CA MET A 1 -8.75 8.11 43.49
C MET A 1 -9.94 7.93 42.57
N VAL A 2 -11.01 8.71 42.78
CA VAL A 2 -12.25 8.59 42.00
C VAL A 2 -12.06 9.39 40.73
N LEU A 3 -11.97 8.70 39.56
CA LEU A 3 -11.95 9.35 38.28
C LEU A 3 -13.38 9.86 38.00
N SER A 4 -13.58 11.15 38.09
CA SER A 4 -14.80 11.81 37.67
C SER A 4 -14.91 11.75 36.17
N LEU A 5 -15.82 10.93 35.66
CA LEU A 5 -16.27 10.97 34.28
C LEU A 5 -17.03 12.27 34.09
N LEU A 6 -16.40 13.26 33.47
CA LEU A 6 -17.10 14.44 32.97
C LEU A 6 -18.12 13.96 31.91
N PRO A 7 -19.38 14.44 31.96
CA PRO A 7 -20.35 14.10 30.95
C PRO A 7 -19.85 14.64 29.61
N GLN A 8 -19.67 13.74 28.63
CA GLN A 8 -19.44 14.15 27.24
C GLN A 8 -20.71 14.85 26.77
N THR A 9 -20.60 16.13 26.52
CA THR A 9 -21.66 16.91 25.86
C THR A 9 -21.82 16.34 24.46
N VAL A 10 -22.87 15.54 24.25
CA VAL A 10 -23.33 15.19 22.91
C VAL A 10 -23.79 16.48 22.25
N LEU A 11 -23.01 17.04 21.37
CA LEU A 11 -23.41 18.16 20.52
C LEU A 11 -24.63 17.70 19.71
N ALA A 12 -25.72 18.42 19.82
CA ALA A 12 -26.87 18.18 18.96
C ALA A 12 -26.46 18.44 17.51
N LEU A 13 -26.63 17.45 16.64
CA LEU A 13 -26.37 17.58 15.23
C LEU A 13 -27.42 18.48 14.57
N ASP A 14 -26.99 19.33 13.66
CA ASP A 14 -27.92 20.13 12.83
C ASP A 14 -28.75 19.22 11.89
N PRO A 15 -29.93 19.68 11.45
CA PRO A 15 -30.73 18.96 10.49
C PRO A 15 -29.90 18.61 9.22
N GLY A 16 -29.82 17.33 8.89
CA GLY A 16 -29.01 16.83 7.77
C GLY A 16 -27.58 16.42 8.13
N GLN A 17 -27.10 16.77 9.32
CA GLN A 17 -25.82 16.26 9.80
C GLN A 17 -25.93 14.80 10.26
N ARG A 18 -24.84 14.07 10.07
CA ARG A 18 -24.63 12.72 10.55
C ARG A 18 -23.28 12.61 11.23
N GLN A 19 -23.16 11.65 12.11
CA GLN A 19 -21.93 11.37 12.82
C GLN A 19 -21.49 9.93 12.60
N ALA A 20 -20.27 9.75 12.10
CA ALA A 20 -19.59 8.49 12.14
C ALA A 20 -18.90 8.32 13.51
N GLU A 21 -19.02 7.15 14.08
CA GLU A 21 -18.47 6.85 15.39
C GLU A 21 -16.94 6.82 15.37
N ARG A 22 -16.32 7.30 16.42
CA ARG A 22 -14.90 7.08 16.66
C ARG A 22 -14.67 5.62 17.07
N ARG A 23 -13.80 4.94 16.38
CA ARG A 23 -13.40 3.57 16.70
C ARG A 23 -11.99 3.56 17.24
N GLU A 24 -11.76 2.88 18.36
CA GLU A 24 -10.42 2.77 18.93
C GLU A 24 -9.46 2.11 17.93
N GLY A 25 -8.34 2.76 17.65
CA GLY A 25 -7.35 2.31 16.67
C GLY A 25 -7.72 2.53 15.20
N TYR A 26 -8.77 3.31 14.92
CA TYR A 26 -9.19 3.65 13.56
C TYR A 26 -9.56 5.11 13.42
N ASP A 27 -9.24 5.68 12.27
CA ASP A 27 -9.74 6.98 11.82
C ASP A 27 -10.56 6.80 10.53
N VAL A 28 -11.43 7.80 10.24
CA VAL A 28 -12.18 7.81 8.98
C VAL A 28 -11.26 8.19 7.83
N ALA A 29 -11.20 7.34 6.82
CA ALA A 29 -10.47 7.58 5.59
C ALA A 29 -11.29 8.42 4.61
N THR A 30 -12.52 7.96 4.34
CA THR A 30 -13.45 8.62 3.41
C THR A 30 -14.89 8.48 3.90
N VAL A 31 -15.71 9.44 3.51
CA VAL A 31 -17.17 9.35 3.53
C VAL A 31 -17.63 9.60 2.11
N HIS A 32 -18.36 8.68 1.52
CA HIS A 32 -18.80 8.80 0.14
C HIS A 32 -20.17 8.16 -0.08
N TYR A 33 -20.80 8.46 -1.22
CA TYR A 33 -22.02 7.82 -1.68
C TYR A 33 -21.95 7.56 -3.17
N THR A 34 -22.73 6.60 -3.66
CA THR A 34 -22.87 6.33 -5.09
C THR A 34 -24.05 7.11 -5.63
N ASP A 35 -23.83 7.96 -6.63
CA ASP A 35 -24.89 8.75 -7.26
C ASP A 35 -25.75 7.92 -8.23
N ALA A 36 -26.79 8.54 -8.78
CA ALA A 36 -27.72 7.87 -9.70
C ALA A 36 -27.07 7.39 -11.02
N LYS A 37 -25.85 7.82 -11.32
CA LYS A 37 -25.09 7.37 -12.50
C LYS A 37 -24.16 6.21 -12.18
N GLY A 38 -24.00 5.87 -10.91
CA GLY A 38 -23.07 4.85 -10.43
C GLY A 38 -21.68 5.42 -10.09
N ASP A 39 -21.51 6.74 -10.07
CA ASP A 39 -20.25 7.38 -9.75
C ASP A 39 -20.12 7.62 -8.23
N GLU A 40 -18.95 7.36 -7.67
CA GLU A 40 -18.66 7.68 -6.27
C GLU A 40 -18.45 9.18 -6.08
N GLN A 41 -19.14 9.74 -5.09
CA GLN A 41 -19.09 11.15 -4.73
C GLN A 41 -18.63 11.29 -3.27
N ALA A 42 -17.54 12.02 -3.03
CA ALA A 42 -17.01 12.24 -1.70
C ALA A 42 -17.87 13.25 -0.90
N ILE A 43 -18.07 12.96 0.37
CA ILE A 43 -18.72 13.87 1.33
C ILE A 43 -17.63 14.41 2.27
N PRO A 44 -17.43 15.73 2.34
CA PRO A 44 -16.53 16.33 3.30
C PRO A 44 -16.98 16.07 4.73
N PHE A 45 -16.04 15.76 5.62
CA PHE A 45 -16.31 15.55 7.03
C PHE A 45 -15.34 16.32 7.91
N THR A 46 -15.72 16.53 9.16
CA THR A 46 -14.91 17.22 10.18
C THR A 46 -14.77 16.33 11.39
N GLU A 47 -13.55 16.18 11.88
CA GLU A 47 -13.26 15.48 13.13
C GLU A 47 -13.74 16.34 14.33
N THR A 48 -14.39 15.69 15.29
CA THR A 48 -14.86 16.26 16.54
C THR A 48 -14.40 15.40 17.72
N GLY A 49 -14.58 15.89 18.94
CA GLY A 49 -14.24 15.10 20.14
C GLY A 49 -15.03 13.78 20.26
N SER A 50 -16.22 13.69 19.66
CA SER A 50 -17.12 12.53 19.74
C SER A 50 -17.12 11.65 18.47
N GLY A 51 -16.46 12.06 17.40
CA GLY A 51 -16.43 11.33 16.13
C GLY A 51 -16.22 12.24 14.94
N TYR A 52 -16.77 11.85 13.80
CA TYR A 52 -16.60 12.54 12.52
C TYR A 52 -17.97 12.99 12.00
N VAL A 53 -18.16 14.29 11.87
CA VAL A 53 -19.44 14.89 11.46
C VAL A 53 -19.39 15.23 9.98
N TYR A 54 -20.42 14.85 9.24
CA TYR A 54 -20.63 15.16 7.83
C TYR A 54 -22.09 15.55 7.56
N THR A 55 -22.33 16.25 6.46
CA THR A 55 -23.68 16.66 6.06
C THR A 55 -24.11 15.86 4.84
N LEU A 56 -25.28 15.24 4.93
CA LEU A 56 -25.86 14.53 3.80
C LEU A 56 -26.17 15.50 2.65
N PRO A 57 -25.73 15.20 1.43
CA PRO A 57 -26.16 15.95 0.26
C PRO A 57 -27.68 15.84 0.05
N GLN A 58 -28.28 16.86 -0.55
CA GLN A 58 -29.72 16.87 -0.78
C GLN A 58 -30.14 15.69 -1.68
N GLY A 59 -31.10 14.91 -1.21
CA GLY A 59 -31.63 13.75 -1.94
C GLY A 59 -30.84 12.44 -1.73
N VAL A 60 -29.80 12.44 -0.90
CA VAL A 60 -29.05 11.25 -0.52
C VAL A 60 -29.62 10.69 0.78
N ALA A 61 -29.97 9.41 0.78
CA ALA A 61 -30.43 8.69 1.96
C ALA A 61 -29.25 8.11 2.76
N ASP A 62 -29.42 7.88 4.05
CA ASP A 62 -28.37 7.33 4.93
C ASP A 62 -27.80 5.99 4.42
N GLU A 63 -28.64 5.16 3.85
CA GLU A 63 -28.28 3.83 3.34
C GLU A 63 -27.37 3.86 2.11
N GLN A 64 -27.26 5.02 1.46
CA GLN A 64 -26.40 5.23 0.30
C GLN A 64 -24.99 5.67 0.67
N VAL A 65 -24.79 6.03 1.96
CA VAL A 65 -23.51 6.56 2.42
C VAL A 65 -22.64 5.45 2.99
N THR A 66 -21.42 5.38 2.53
CA THR A 66 -20.37 4.51 3.07
C THR A 66 -19.35 5.33 3.84
N VAL A 67 -19.00 4.87 5.03
CA VAL A 67 -17.91 5.42 5.84
C VAL A 67 -16.81 4.38 5.90
N GLU A 68 -15.66 4.70 5.34
CA GLU A 68 -14.49 3.85 5.39
C GLU A 68 -13.53 4.27 6.49
N TYR A 69 -12.96 3.29 7.17
CA TYR A 69 -12.02 3.49 8.25
C TYR A 69 -10.66 2.91 7.88
N PHE A 70 -9.59 3.60 8.27
CA PHE A 70 -8.25 3.03 8.23
C PHE A 70 -7.69 2.84 9.64
N SER A 71 -6.87 1.82 9.83
CA SER A 71 -6.25 1.57 11.12
C SER A 71 -5.15 2.60 11.40
N THR A 72 -5.23 3.24 12.57
CA THR A 72 -4.18 4.13 13.09
C THR A 72 -3.18 3.38 13.97
N THR A 73 -3.44 2.10 14.22
CA THR A 73 -2.54 1.27 15.02
C THR A 73 -1.23 1.09 14.28
N ARG A 74 -0.18 1.68 14.81
CA ARG A 74 1.17 1.49 14.27
C ARG A 74 1.56 0.02 14.45
N TRP A 75 2.07 -0.60 13.40
CA TRP A 75 2.59 -1.96 13.50
C TRP A 75 3.69 -2.03 14.56
N ASP A 76 3.51 -2.90 15.52
CA ASP A 76 4.39 -3.12 16.69
C ASP A 76 5.50 -4.14 16.43
N GLY A 77 5.61 -4.64 15.20
CA GLY A 77 6.54 -5.70 14.81
C GLY A 77 5.94 -7.10 14.92
N ALA A 78 4.69 -7.24 15.35
CA ALA A 78 4.05 -8.55 15.46
C ALA A 78 3.89 -9.22 14.07
N VAL A 79 4.01 -10.54 14.07
CA VAL A 79 3.84 -11.39 12.89
C VAL A 79 2.70 -12.37 13.18
N ASP A 80 1.62 -12.29 12.42
CA ASP A 80 0.46 -13.17 12.56
C ASP A 80 0.30 -14.03 11.30
N ILE A 81 0.49 -15.36 11.47
CA ILE A 81 0.30 -16.37 10.42
C ILE A 81 -0.93 -17.26 10.68
N SER A 82 -1.72 -16.97 11.70
CA SER A 82 -2.85 -17.80 12.11
C SER A 82 -4.00 -17.84 11.08
N TRP A 83 -4.00 -16.88 10.17
CA TRP A 83 -4.96 -16.76 9.07
C TRP A 83 -4.65 -17.69 7.89
N TYR A 84 -3.43 -18.24 7.81
CA TYR A 84 -2.99 -19.07 6.69
C TYR A 84 -3.26 -20.55 6.97
N ASP A 85 -3.82 -21.22 5.98
CA ASP A 85 -3.85 -22.68 5.87
C ASP A 85 -3.48 -23.12 4.45
N ASP A 86 -3.18 -24.41 4.27
CA ASP A 86 -2.80 -24.98 2.97
C ASP A 86 -4.00 -25.29 2.06
N ILE A 87 -5.22 -25.02 2.50
CA ILE A 87 -6.47 -25.46 1.86
C ILE A 87 -7.10 -24.31 1.08
N ASP A 88 -7.18 -23.14 1.70
CA ASP A 88 -7.80 -21.96 1.11
C ASP A 88 -6.90 -21.34 0.04
N LYS A 89 -7.53 -20.79 -1.01
CA LYS A 89 -6.84 -20.17 -2.15
C LYS A 89 -6.91 -18.65 -2.14
N GLU A 90 -7.75 -18.10 -1.28
CA GLU A 90 -7.97 -16.66 -1.16
C GLU A 90 -7.98 -16.28 0.32
N PHE A 91 -7.21 -15.29 0.67
CA PHE A 91 -7.10 -14.77 2.02
C PHE A 91 -7.28 -13.26 2.02
N THR A 92 -8.05 -12.76 2.99
CA THR A 92 -8.19 -11.33 3.22
C THR A 92 -7.35 -10.94 4.42
N LEU A 93 -6.35 -10.11 4.20
CA LEU A 93 -5.49 -9.57 5.26
C LEU A 93 -6.05 -8.22 5.72
N THR A 94 -6.34 -8.10 7.01
CA THR A 94 -6.98 -6.91 7.59
C THR A 94 -6.09 -6.15 8.58
N THR A 95 -4.93 -6.72 8.92
CA THR A 95 -4.01 -6.12 9.89
C THR A 95 -2.57 -6.06 9.37
N PRO A 96 -1.75 -5.09 9.84
CA PRO A 96 -0.32 -5.06 9.53
C PRO A 96 0.42 -6.33 9.97
N ALA A 97 0.02 -6.94 11.09
CA ALA A 97 0.61 -8.19 11.58
C ALA A 97 0.37 -9.37 10.62
N GLN A 98 -0.82 -9.46 10.01
CA GLN A 98 -1.14 -10.46 8.99
C GLN A 98 -0.32 -10.25 7.70
N LEU A 99 -0.14 -9.01 7.28
CA LEU A 99 0.72 -8.70 6.13
C LEU A 99 2.18 -9.07 6.41
N ALA A 100 2.67 -8.81 7.62
CA ALA A 100 3.98 -9.27 8.06
C ALA A 100 4.05 -10.80 8.11
N GLY A 101 2.97 -11.47 8.51
CA GLY A 101 2.80 -12.93 8.45
C GLY A 101 2.94 -13.49 7.04
N LEU A 102 2.30 -12.85 6.04
CA LEU A 102 2.49 -13.21 4.63
C LEU A 102 3.96 -13.10 4.22
N ALA A 103 4.62 -12.02 4.56
CA ALA A 103 6.04 -11.84 4.27
C ALA A 103 6.91 -12.93 4.93
N ALA A 104 6.60 -13.32 6.16
CA ALA A 104 7.30 -14.38 6.89
C ALA A 104 7.06 -15.77 6.26
N LEU A 105 5.82 -16.08 5.86
CA LEU A 105 5.48 -17.33 5.17
C LEU A 105 6.19 -17.43 3.83
N VAL A 106 6.18 -16.36 3.03
CA VAL A 106 6.87 -16.32 1.73
C VAL A 106 8.40 -16.44 1.92
N ALA A 107 8.97 -15.78 2.93
CA ALA A 107 10.39 -15.91 3.26
C ALA A 107 10.76 -17.31 3.75
N GLY A 108 9.88 -17.97 4.52
CA GLY A 108 10.09 -19.33 5.02
C GLY A 108 9.92 -20.41 3.95
N GLN A 109 9.10 -20.18 2.92
CA GLN A 109 8.94 -21.10 1.80
C GLN A 109 10.11 -21.05 0.81
N THR A 110 10.83 -19.96 0.78
CA THR A 110 12.11 -19.91 0.08
C THR A 110 13.16 -20.48 1.03
N SER A 111 13.45 -21.77 0.93
CA SER A 111 14.56 -22.40 1.68
C SER A 111 15.79 -21.52 1.50
N ALA A 112 16.19 -20.86 2.59
CA ALA A 112 17.14 -19.75 2.55
C ALA A 112 18.56 -20.17 2.08
N GLU A 113 18.80 -21.45 1.95
CA GLU A 113 20.12 -22.01 1.63
C GLU A 113 20.29 -22.43 0.17
N THR A 114 19.22 -22.58 -0.61
CA THR A 114 19.30 -23.06 -2.00
C THR A 114 18.84 -22.07 -3.05
N SER A 115 18.16 -20.99 -2.67
CA SER A 115 17.73 -19.99 -3.62
C SER A 115 18.88 -19.04 -3.97
N ARG A 116 19.43 -19.21 -5.16
CA ARG A 116 20.42 -18.30 -5.76
C ARG A 116 19.85 -16.89 -6.02
N TRP A 117 18.56 -16.71 -5.81
CA TRP A 117 17.84 -15.49 -6.15
C TRP A 117 17.27 -14.85 -4.90
N ARG A 118 17.87 -13.76 -4.45
CA ARG A 118 17.24 -12.91 -3.45
C ARG A 118 16.50 -11.79 -4.15
N ILE A 119 15.18 -11.81 -3.98
CA ILE A 119 14.27 -10.87 -4.60
C ILE A 119 13.53 -10.16 -3.49
N LYS A 120 13.53 -8.82 -3.52
CA LYS A 120 12.79 -8.00 -2.56
C LYS A 120 11.99 -6.93 -3.28
N GLY A 121 10.71 -6.84 -2.97
CA GLY A 121 9.82 -5.75 -3.38
C GLY A 121 9.16 -5.14 -2.16
N GLY A 122 8.87 -3.86 -2.22
CA GLY A 122 8.16 -3.17 -1.15
C GLY A 122 6.73 -3.68 -0.97
N ILE A 123 6.11 -4.17 -2.04
CA ILE A 123 4.76 -4.74 -2.05
C ILE A 123 4.82 -6.23 -2.40
N VAL A 124 5.46 -6.59 -3.50
CA VAL A 124 5.52 -7.98 -3.99
C VAL A 124 6.96 -8.36 -4.32
N GLY A 125 7.42 -9.51 -3.82
CA GLY A 125 8.73 -10.05 -4.19
C GLY A 125 8.79 -10.41 -5.67
N VAL A 126 7.89 -11.27 -6.16
CA VAL A 126 7.85 -11.74 -7.55
C VAL A 126 6.44 -11.62 -8.12
N LEU A 127 6.32 -10.97 -9.27
CA LEU A 127 5.12 -10.94 -10.09
C LEU A 127 5.44 -11.61 -11.44
N ASN A 128 4.94 -12.82 -11.66
CA ASN A 128 5.33 -13.62 -12.83
C ASN A 128 4.20 -14.51 -13.34
N ASN A 129 2.97 -14.02 -13.31
CA ASN A 129 1.80 -14.70 -13.81
C ASN A 129 0.88 -13.70 -14.52
N SER A 130 0.44 -14.01 -15.73
CA SER A 130 -0.39 -13.13 -16.58
C SER A 130 -1.74 -12.75 -15.94
N LYS A 131 -2.19 -13.48 -14.92
CA LYS A 131 -3.42 -13.19 -14.18
C LYS A 131 -3.17 -12.43 -12.87
N SER A 132 -1.91 -12.18 -12.52
CA SER A 132 -1.56 -11.46 -11.29
C SER A 132 -1.39 -9.97 -11.56
N SER A 133 -1.82 -9.16 -10.60
CA SER A 133 -1.73 -7.70 -10.70
C SER A 133 -1.33 -7.05 -9.39
N VAL A 134 -0.68 -5.90 -9.49
CA VAL A 134 -0.47 -4.94 -8.41
C VAL A 134 -1.12 -3.64 -8.88
N VAL A 135 -2.20 -3.25 -8.22
CA VAL A 135 -3.02 -2.09 -8.63
C VAL A 135 -3.30 -1.22 -7.42
N ASP A 136 -3.28 0.11 -7.60
CA ASP A 136 -3.62 1.11 -6.58
C ASP A 136 -2.79 0.96 -5.29
N CYS A 137 -1.53 0.57 -5.45
CA CYS A 137 -0.62 0.31 -4.34
C CYS A 137 0.46 1.36 -4.22
N TYR A 138 0.93 1.60 -2.99
CA TYR A 138 2.08 2.46 -2.78
C TYR A 138 3.02 1.95 -1.69
N ASN A 139 4.30 2.28 -1.80
CA ASN A 139 5.30 2.03 -0.79
C ASN A 139 5.96 3.34 -0.35
N VAL A 140 6.02 3.57 0.94
CA VAL A 140 6.73 4.72 1.55
C VAL A 140 7.94 4.28 2.39
N ALA A 141 8.09 2.98 2.61
CA ALA A 141 9.17 2.42 3.41
C ALA A 141 10.44 2.23 2.59
N THR A 142 11.59 2.31 3.23
CA THR A 142 12.86 1.93 2.61
C THR A 142 12.89 0.43 2.33
N VAL A 143 13.20 0.06 1.10
CA VAL A 143 13.44 -1.32 0.67
C VAL A 143 14.95 -1.54 0.57
N SER A 144 15.50 -2.32 1.47
CA SER A 144 16.93 -2.68 1.45
C SER A 144 17.11 -4.13 1.00
N GLY A 145 17.87 -4.35 -0.04
CA GLY A 145 18.03 -5.69 -0.64
C GLY A 145 19.45 -5.99 -1.09
N GLY A 146 19.59 -7.06 -1.84
CA GLY A 146 20.85 -7.58 -2.36
C GLY A 146 21.22 -8.94 -1.76
N HIS A 147 22.35 -9.47 -2.18
CA HIS A 147 22.89 -10.76 -1.75
C HIS A 147 24.41 -10.66 -1.55
N SER A 148 24.98 -11.41 -0.64
CA SER A 148 26.41 -11.33 -0.31
C SER A 148 27.35 -11.76 -1.45
N THR A 149 26.89 -12.63 -2.34
CA THR A 149 27.73 -13.21 -3.43
C THR A 149 27.04 -13.26 -4.79
N TYR A 150 25.72 -13.03 -4.86
CA TYR A 150 24.95 -13.22 -6.08
C TYR A 150 24.20 -11.93 -6.48
N ALA A 151 24.69 -11.31 -7.54
CA ALA A 151 24.22 -9.99 -7.96
C ALA A 151 22.91 -10.00 -8.80
N ASN A 152 22.44 -11.15 -9.29
CA ASN A 152 21.33 -11.24 -10.24
C ASN A 152 19.92 -11.28 -9.60
N GLY A 153 19.79 -11.05 -8.31
CA GLY A 153 18.49 -10.83 -7.66
C GLY A 153 17.80 -9.58 -8.19
N GLY A 154 16.66 -9.22 -7.62
CA GLY A 154 15.94 -7.98 -7.91
C GLY A 154 15.49 -7.32 -6.62
N THR A 155 15.73 -6.01 -6.50
CA THR A 155 15.24 -5.19 -5.39
C THR A 155 14.52 -3.99 -5.98
N GLY A 156 13.21 -3.93 -5.75
CA GLY A 156 12.35 -2.85 -6.26
C GLY A 156 11.46 -2.25 -5.20
N GLY A 157 11.13 -0.98 -5.35
CA GLY A 157 10.27 -0.27 -4.39
C GLY A 157 8.83 -0.80 -4.35
N VAL A 158 8.34 -1.38 -5.44
CA VAL A 158 7.03 -2.02 -5.52
C VAL A 158 7.20 -3.53 -5.78
N VAL A 159 7.87 -3.90 -6.86
CA VAL A 159 8.04 -5.30 -7.28
C VAL A 159 9.52 -5.64 -7.38
N GLY A 160 9.96 -6.68 -6.70
CA GLY A 160 11.35 -7.15 -6.75
C GLY A 160 11.73 -7.75 -8.11
N GLN A 161 10.93 -8.67 -8.63
CA GLN A 161 11.06 -9.23 -9.98
C GLN A 161 9.72 -9.21 -10.70
N PHE A 162 9.72 -8.62 -11.88
CA PHE A 162 8.57 -8.58 -12.77
C PHE A 162 8.82 -9.41 -14.00
N GLY A 163 8.00 -10.44 -14.18
CA GLY A 163 8.11 -11.33 -15.33
C GLY A 163 6.87 -11.28 -16.22
N ASP A 164 5.69 -11.31 -15.62
CA ASP A 164 4.42 -11.32 -16.33
C ASP A 164 3.31 -10.79 -15.39
N GLY A 165 2.20 -10.34 -15.97
CA GLY A 165 1.09 -9.72 -15.23
C GLY A 165 1.03 -8.21 -15.41
N SER A 166 0.39 -7.50 -14.47
CA SER A 166 0.22 -6.05 -14.58
C SER A 166 0.61 -5.29 -13.31
N ILE A 167 1.13 -4.09 -13.49
CA ILE A 167 1.32 -3.10 -12.43
C ILE A 167 0.62 -1.83 -12.90
N ALA A 168 -0.35 -1.33 -12.13
CA ALA A 168 -1.09 -0.14 -12.52
C ALA A 168 -1.31 0.81 -11.33
N ASN A 169 -1.43 2.12 -11.60
CA ASN A 169 -1.78 3.17 -10.64
C ASN A 169 -0.97 3.08 -9.32
N SER A 170 0.29 2.73 -9.41
CA SER A 170 1.09 2.40 -8.23
C SER A 170 2.35 3.24 -8.15
N TYR A 171 2.82 3.51 -6.94
CA TYR A 171 4.02 4.33 -6.79
C TYR A 171 4.91 3.91 -5.61
N ASN A 172 6.19 4.27 -5.74
CA ASN A 172 7.16 4.17 -4.66
C ASN A 172 7.70 5.54 -4.24
N TYR A 173 7.49 5.88 -3.00
CA TYR A 173 8.06 7.07 -2.35
C TYR A 173 9.28 6.74 -1.47
N GLY A 174 9.42 5.47 -1.08
CA GLY A 174 10.51 5.00 -0.21
C GLY A 174 11.82 4.82 -0.95
N ASN A 175 12.93 4.90 -0.22
CA ASN A 175 14.25 4.63 -0.79
C ASN A 175 14.43 3.15 -1.12
N VAL A 176 15.13 2.87 -2.22
CA VAL A 176 15.55 1.51 -2.59
C VAL A 176 17.07 1.46 -2.56
N THR A 177 17.61 0.67 -1.64
CA THR A 177 19.03 0.64 -1.34
C THR A 177 19.61 -0.79 -1.30
N LEU A 178 20.92 -0.89 -1.38
CA LEU A 178 21.62 -2.13 -1.01
C LEU A 178 21.77 -2.22 0.50
N GLY A 179 21.64 -3.41 1.05
CA GLY A 179 22.08 -3.70 2.40
C GLY A 179 23.61 -3.63 2.50
N GLU A 180 24.13 -3.38 3.70
CA GLU A 180 25.56 -3.30 3.94
C GLU A 180 26.28 -4.61 3.54
N GLY A 181 27.33 -4.48 2.73
CA GLY A 181 28.09 -5.63 2.23
C GLY A 181 27.37 -6.50 1.19
N LEU A 182 26.19 -6.07 0.69
CA LEU A 182 25.42 -6.80 -0.28
C LEU A 182 25.61 -6.25 -1.69
N VAL A 183 25.36 -7.09 -2.69
CA VAL A 183 25.42 -6.74 -4.11
C VAL A 183 24.08 -7.05 -4.79
N CYS A 184 23.69 -6.20 -5.75
CA CYS A 184 22.54 -6.42 -6.61
C CYS A 184 22.70 -5.61 -7.89
N ASN A 185 22.59 -6.28 -9.06
CA ASN A 185 22.66 -5.60 -10.35
C ASN A 185 21.29 -5.05 -10.79
N ASN A 186 20.24 -5.44 -10.09
CA ASN A 186 18.86 -5.16 -10.48
C ASN A 186 18.14 -4.38 -9.36
N LEU A 187 18.55 -3.12 -9.21
CA LEU A 187 17.97 -2.19 -8.23
C LEU A 187 17.11 -1.17 -8.98
N GLY A 188 15.84 -1.07 -8.64
CA GLY A 188 14.92 -0.15 -9.31
C GLY A 188 13.94 0.53 -8.36
N GLY A 189 13.63 1.80 -8.63
CA GLY A 189 12.69 2.59 -7.83
C GLY A 189 11.32 1.95 -7.71
N VAL A 190 10.85 1.28 -8.76
CA VAL A 190 9.61 0.51 -8.77
C VAL A 190 9.88 -0.97 -8.99
N ILE A 191 10.52 -1.32 -10.10
CA ILE A 191 10.76 -2.70 -10.53
C ILE A 191 12.25 -2.99 -10.38
N GLY A 192 12.59 -3.96 -9.53
CA GLY A 192 13.96 -4.40 -9.37
C GLY A 192 14.46 -5.10 -10.63
N ARG A 193 14.07 -6.32 -10.90
CA ARG A 193 14.41 -7.05 -12.10
C ARG A 193 13.23 -7.16 -13.03
N ASP A 194 13.33 -6.57 -14.20
CA ASP A 194 12.34 -6.69 -15.26
C ASP A 194 12.79 -7.75 -16.29
N MET A 195 11.99 -8.80 -16.46
CA MET A 195 12.24 -9.87 -17.43
C MET A 195 11.68 -9.55 -18.82
N LYS A 196 10.98 -8.43 -18.99
CA LYS A 196 10.44 -7.91 -20.26
C LYS A 196 9.67 -8.95 -21.09
N LYS A 197 8.82 -9.73 -20.42
CA LYS A 197 7.94 -10.66 -21.13
C LYS A 197 6.85 -9.89 -21.89
N SER A 198 6.44 -10.44 -23.03
CA SER A 198 5.46 -9.80 -23.93
C SER A 198 4.07 -9.60 -23.31
N GLY A 199 3.73 -10.32 -22.24
CA GLY A 199 2.46 -10.17 -21.50
C GLY A 199 2.49 -9.14 -20.37
N SER A 200 3.67 -8.60 -20.06
CA SER A 200 3.82 -7.69 -18.94
C SER A 200 3.26 -6.29 -19.27
N GLN A 201 2.37 -5.78 -18.40
CA GLN A 201 1.73 -4.47 -18.54
C GLN A 201 2.14 -3.57 -17.38
N VAL A 202 2.52 -2.33 -17.67
CA VAL A 202 2.86 -1.32 -16.67
C VAL A 202 2.23 -0.01 -17.11
N GLU A 203 1.33 0.55 -16.26
CA GLU A 203 0.56 1.73 -16.58
C GLU A 203 0.43 2.65 -15.35
N ASN A 204 0.60 3.95 -15.50
CA ASN A 204 0.48 4.95 -14.43
C ASN A 204 1.33 4.58 -13.20
N VAL A 205 2.59 4.26 -13.40
CA VAL A 205 3.49 3.81 -12.34
C VAL A 205 4.62 4.80 -12.14
N TYR A 206 4.87 5.18 -10.89
CA TYR A 206 5.75 6.28 -10.53
C TYR A 206 6.73 5.92 -9.42
N CYS A 207 7.88 6.57 -9.40
CA CYS A 207 8.76 6.60 -8.24
C CYS A 207 9.35 8.00 -8.05
N LEU A 208 9.83 8.31 -6.84
CA LEU A 208 10.66 9.48 -6.66
C LEU A 208 11.98 9.30 -7.41
N ASP A 209 12.44 10.36 -8.08
CA ASP A 209 13.75 10.43 -8.74
C ASP A 209 14.92 10.21 -7.77
N SER A 210 14.72 10.57 -6.50
CA SER A 210 15.68 10.36 -5.41
C SER A 210 15.63 8.98 -4.78
N SER A 211 14.61 8.16 -5.07
CA SER A 211 14.42 6.86 -4.40
C SER A 211 15.40 5.79 -4.87
N CYS A 212 15.84 5.86 -6.11
CA CYS A 212 16.83 4.97 -6.72
C CYS A 212 17.40 5.60 -7.99
N ALA A 213 18.60 5.19 -8.39
CA ALA A 213 19.25 5.66 -9.61
C ALA A 213 18.44 5.40 -10.90
N TYR A 214 17.60 4.37 -10.89
CA TYR A 214 16.73 4.00 -12.02
C TYR A 214 15.33 3.64 -11.54
N ALA A 215 14.32 4.03 -12.31
CA ALA A 215 12.93 3.63 -12.04
C ALA A 215 12.71 2.12 -12.20
N SER A 216 13.38 1.51 -13.17
CA SER A 216 13.51 0.05 -13.30
C SER A 216 14.94 -0.32 -13.68
N THR A 217 15.36 -1.57 -13.48
CA THR A 217 16.75 -2.05 -13.64
C THR A 217 17.34 -1.88 -15.02
N SER A 218 16.53 -1.81 -16.03
CA SER A 218 17.01 -1.72 -17.41
C SER A 218 17.33 -0.31 -17.89
N GLY A 219 17.49 0.62 -16.97
CA GLY A 219 17.68 2.04 -17.28
C GLY A 219 16.35 2.78 -17.34
N ALA A 220 16.24 3.79 -18.18
CA ALA A 220 15.00 4.50 -18.40
C ALA A 220 13.95 3.53 -19.02
N ASP A 221 13.04 3.05 -18.19
CA ASP A 221 11.87 2.31 -18.65
C ASP A 221 10.74 3.32 -18.83
N GLU A 222 10.35 3.56 -20.07
CA GLU A 222 9.30 4.53 -20.42
C GLU A 222 7.94 4.22 -19.77
N ARG A 223 7.75 3.00 -19.30
CA ARG A 223 6.54 2.56 -18.60
C ARG A 223 6.49 3.01 -17.13
N VAL A 224 7.64 3.39 -16.56
CA VAL A 224 7.75 3.87 -15.18
C VAL A 224 8.27 5.29 -15.19
N THR A 225 7.56 6.21 -14.58
CA THR A 225 7.91 7.62 -14.54
C THR A 225 8.59 7.98 -13.22
N ALA A 226 9.82 8.49 -13.30
CA ALA A 226 10.47 9.12 -12.17
C ALA A 226 9.96 10.56 -12.01
N VAL A 227 9.54 10.93 -10.82
CA VAL A 227 8.99 12.26 -10.51
C VAL A 227 9.76 12.89 -9.36
N SER A 228 9.96 14.20 -9.40
CA SER A 228 10.56 14.93 -8.28
C SER A 228 9.54 15.08 -7.14
N ALA A 229 10.04 15.17 -5.91
CA ALA A 229 9.20 15.42 -4.75
C ALA A 229 8.33 16.69 -4.89
N ALA A 230 8.84 17.70 -5.62
CA ALA A 230 8.10 18.93 -5.88
C ALA A 230 6.95 18.77 -6.87
N SER A 231 7.00 17.78 -7.76
CA SER A 231 5.94 17.51 -8.76
C SER A 231 4.88 16.52 -8.29
N CYS A 232 5.16 15.73 -7.23
CA CYS A 232 4.21 14.74 -6.72
C CYS A 232 2.97 15.34 -6.05
N TRP A 233 3.00 16.63 -5.62
CA TRP A 233 1.88 17.28 -4.91
C TRP A 233 1.70 18.72 -5.36
N PRO A 234 1.02 18.98 -6.47
CA PRO A 234 0.75 20.36 -6.89
C PRO A 234 -0.27 21.10 -5.98
N GLY A 235 -0.67 20.54 -4.85
CA GLY A 235 -1.76 21.07 -4.00
C GLY A 235 -1.53 21.15 -2.50
N VAL A 236 -0.38 20.79 -1.95
CA VAL A 236 -0.08 20.94 -0.52
C VAL A 236 1.04 21.97 -0.34
N ARG A 237 0.66 23.21 -0.09
CA ARG A 237 1.49 24.25 0.52
C ARG A 237 0.96 24.55 1.92
#